data_84e3561e4bf789191655a20f54283865
#
_entry.id   84e3561e4bf789191655a20f54283865
#
_cell.length_a   1.000
_cell.length_b   1.000
_cell.length_c   1.000
_cell.angle_alpha   90.00
_cell.angle_beta   90.00
_cell.angle_gamma   90.00
#
_symmetry.space_group_name_H-M   'P 1'
#
loop_
_entity.id
_entity.type
_entity.pdbx_description
1 polymer ?
#
loop_
_entity_poly.entity_id
_entity_poly.type
_entity_poly.pdbx_seq_one_letter_code
_entity_poly.pdbx_strand_id
1 'polypeptide(L)'
;MALGSKNGTAWSVGIQNPRQPGPLATLKLLDGEAIGTSGDYQRYFEVDGQRYCHLLDPRKGEPVMHTQAVTVLVSQRPAAGTLSDAASKPLFIAGDSWPELAIRQDVDQVLRIDAQGNIEVTPRLRSRLQFTSKPDNLREVALPALQQPASSSESR
;
A
#
# COMPACT_ATOMS: atom_id res chain seq x y z
N MET A 1 -3.47 -3.65 13.42
CA MET A 1 -2.43 -3.06 14.28
C MET A 1 -1.86 -4.15 15.16
N ALA A 2 -0.55 -4.23 15.30
CA ALA A 2 0.10 -5.12 16.24
C ALA A 2 0.15 -4.47 17.63
N LEU A 3 -0.13 -5.24 18.67
CA LEU A 3 0.00 -4.81 20.06
C LEU A 3 0.85 -5.83 20.80
N GLY A 4 1.90 -5.37 21.46
CA GLY A 4 2.84 -6.21 22.16
C GLY A 4 3.58 -7.20 21.24
N SER A 5 3.88 -8.37 21.77
CA SER A 5 4.61 -9.42 21.08
C SER A 5 4.05 -10.81 21.41
N LYS A 6 4.31 -11.79 20.56
CA LYS A 6 4.01 -13.19 20.85
C LYS A 6 5.24 -13.83 21.51
N ASN A 7 5.18 -14.03 22.83
CA ASN A 7 6.29 -14.61 23.61
C ASN A 7 7.64 -13.88 23.38
N GLY A 8 7.62 -12.55 23.41
CA GLY A 8 8.83 -11.73 23.16
C GLY A 8 9.23 -11.59 21.68
N THR A 9 8.50 -12.22 20.76
CA THR A 9 8.79 -12.15 19.32
C THR A 9 7.76 -11.26 18.60
N ALA A 10 8.23 -10.40 17.69
CA ALA A 10 7.34 -9.56 16.87
C ALA A 10 6.38 -10.42 16.03
N TRP A 11 5.18 -9.91 15.81
CA TRP A 11 4.15 -10.58 15.01
C TRP A 11 4.61 -10.75 13.56
N SER A 12 4.48 -11.96 13.01
CA SER A 12 4.74 -12.23 11.59
C SER A 12 3.44 -12.10 10.82
N VAL A 13 3.44 -11.27 9.78
CA VAL A 13 2.27 -11.00 8.92
C VAL A 13 2.62 -11.31 7.48
N GLY A 14 1.69 -11.96 6.76
CA GLY A 14 1.79 -12.18 5.32
C GLY A 14 1.05 -11.10 4.53
N ILE A 15 1.67 -10.61 3.47
CA ILE A 15 1.01 -9.82 2.43
C ILE A 15 0.51 -10.81 1.39
N GLN A 16 -0.81 -10.85 1.19
CA GLN A 16 -1.45 -11.78 0.27
C GLN A 16 -1.03 -11.54 -1.18
N ASN A 17 -0.76 -12.62 -1.92
CA ASN A 17 -0.64 -12.54 -3.38
C ASN A 17 -2.05 -12.38 -3.97
N PRO A 18 -2.31 -11.36 -4.82
CA PRO A 18 -3.64 -11.11 -5.37
C PRO A 18 -4.09 -12.11 -6.43
N ARG A 19 -3.18 -12.93 -6.97
CA ARG A 19 -3.46 -13.86 -8.08
C ARG A 19 -3.12 -15.31 -7.79
N GLN A 20 -2.37 -15.58 -6.72
CA GLN A 20 -1.94 -16.93 -6.36
C GLN A 20 -2.28 -17.24 -4.90
N PRO A 21 -2.49 -18.50 -4.54
CA PRO A 21 -2.64 -18.88 -3.14
C PRO A 21 -1.38 -18.58 -2.32
N GLY A 22 -1.57 -18.11 -1.09
CA GLY A 22 -0.49 -17.86 -0.15
C GLY A 22 0.06 -16.43 -0.17
N PRO A 23 1.04 -16.15 0.68
CA PRO A 23 1.60 -14.81 0.79
C PRO A 23 2.60 -14.54 -0.33
N LEU A 24 2.59 -13.31 -0.85
CA LEU A 24 3.61 -12.74 -1.71
C LEU A 24 4.91 -12.50 -0.94
N ALA A 25 4.76 -11.95 0.26
CA ALA A 25 5.86 -11.63 1.15
C ALA A 25 5.41 -11.69 2.60
N THR A 26 6.36 -11.80 3.51
CA THR A 26 6.13 -11.68 4.96
C THR A 26 6.95 -10.55 5.54
N LEU A 27 6.51 -10.03 6.67
CA LEU A 27 7.27 -9.06 7.46
C LEU A 27 6.97 -9.23 8.95
N LYS A 28 7.86 -8.68 9.78
CA LYS A 28 7.65 -8.58 11.22
C LYS A 28 7.04 -7.23 11.54
N LEU A 29 5.90 -7.21 12.25
CA LEU A 29 5.30 -6.00 12.79
C LEU A 29 5.83 -5.75 14.20
N LEU A 30 6.34 -4.55 14.44
CA LEU A 30 6.73 -4.07 15.76
C LEU A 30 5.49 -3.64 16.55
N ASP A 31 5.67 -3.46 17.86
CA ASP A 31 4.60 -2.97 18.72
C ASP A 31 4.09 -1.59 18.25
N GLY A 32 2.77 -1.42 18.22
CA GLY A 32 2.12 -0.21 17.78
C GLY A 32 2.08 0.02 16.27
N GLU A 33 2.77 -0.79 15.45
CA GLU A 33 2.66 -0.70 14.00
C GLU A 33 1.34 -1.26 13.47
N ALA A 34 0.90 -0.72 12.35
CA ALA A 34 -0.32 -1.15 11.69
C ALA A 34 -0.08 -1.38 10.19
N ILE A 35 -0.72 -2.41 9.66
CA ILE A 35 -0.72 -2.72 8.23
C ILE A 35 -2.16 -2.81 7.73
N GLY A 36 -2.43 -2.19 6.60
CA GLY A 36 -3.70 -2.24 5.88
C GLY A 36 -3.48 -2.58 4.42
N THR A 37 -4.38 -3.35 3.83
CA THR A 37 -4.33 -3.72 2.42
C THR A 37 -5.68 -3.53 1.76
N SER A 38 -5.70 -2.79 0.66
CA SER A 38 -6.81 -2.73 -0.30
C SER A 38 -6.47 -3.59 -1.51
N GLY A 39 -7.44 -4.37 -2.00
CA GLY A 39 -7.20 -5.28 -3.13
C GLY A 39 -8.46 -5.63 -3.90
N ASP A 40 -8.28 -6.05 -5.15
CA ASP A 40 -9.35 -6.42 -6.08
C ASP A 40 -9.76 -7.89 -6.00
N TYR A 41 -9.19 -8.66 -5.06
CA TYR A 41 -9.27 -10.13 -5.03
C TYR A 41 -10.19 -10.70 -3.95
N GLN A 42 -10.69 -9.87 -3.01
CA GLN A 42 -11.60 -10.36 -1.97
C GLN A 42 -13.07 -10.09 -2.27
N ARG A 43 -13.38 -8.92 -2.86
CA ARG A 43 -14.75 -8.49 -3.18
C ARG A 43 -14.77 -8.01 -4.62
N TYR A 44 -15.24 -8.85 -5.51
CA TYR A 44 -15.34 -8.58 -6.94
C TYR A 44 -16.43 -9.45 -7.59
N PHE A 45 -16.80 -9.11 -8.80
CA PHE A 45 -17.52 -9.99 -9.73
C PHE A 45 -16.78 -10.01 -11.06
N GLU A 46 -17.09 -11.01 -11.89
CA GLU A 46 -16.46 -11.16 -13.21
C GLU A 46 -17.55 -11.18 -14.29
N VAL A 47 -17.28 -10.44 -15.36
CA VAL A 47 -18.11 -10.43 -16.58
C VAL A 47 -17.17 -10.54 -17.76
N ASP A 48 -17.41 -11.51 -18.64
CA ASP A 48 -16.62 -11.77 -19.85
C ASP A 48 -15.09 -11.87 -19.59
N GLY A 49 -14.73 -12.49 -18.46
CA GLY A 49 -13.33 -12.63 -18.02
C GLY A 49 -12.69 -11.36 -17.43
N GLN A 50 -13.45 -10.27 -17.35
CA GLN A 50 -13.02 -9.01 -16.74
C GLN A 50 -13.48 -8.96 -15.28
N ARG A 51 -12.55 -8.66 -14.38
CA ARG A 51 -12.79 -8.50 -12.94
C ARG A 51 -13.16 -7.06 -12.60
N TYR A 52 -14.23 -6.89 -11.82
CA TYR A 52 -14.73 -5.61 -11.33
C TYR A 52 -14.74 -5.65 -9.81
N CYS A 53 -13.82 -4.90 -9.19
CA CYS A 53 -13.70 -4.87 -7.73
C CYS A 53 -14.66 -3.85 -7.10
N HIS A 54 -14.82 -3.95 -5.78
CA HIS A 54 -15.68 -3.05 -5.00
C HIS A 54 -15.11 -1.64 -4.79
N LEU A 55 -13.84 -1.41 -5.16
CA LEU A 55 -13.19 -0.10 -5.04
C LEU A 55 -13.51 0.72 -6.27
N LEU A 56 -14.31 1.75 -6.09
CA LEU A 56 -14.74 2.66 -7.15
C LEU A 56 -13.87 3.93 -7.15
N ASP A 57 -13.50 4.40 -8.34
CA ASP A 57 -12.95 5.75 -8.51
C ASP A 57 -14.11 6.77 -8.38
N PRO A 58 -14.15 7.59 -7.32
CA PRO A 58 -15.26 8.51 -7.10
C PRO A 58 -15.38 9.60 -8.16
N ARG A 59 -14.33 9.84 -8.94
CA ARG A 59 -14.32 10.82 -10.06
C ARG A 59 -15.07 10.29 -11.28
N LYS A 60 -15.10 8.96 -11.45
CA LYS A 60 -15.70 8.29 -12.61
C LYS A 60 -16.94 7.48 -12.25
N GLY A 61 -17.08 7.06 -10.98
CA GLY A 61 -18.12 6.13 -10.54
C GLY A 61 -17.92 4.69 -11.03
N GLU A 62 -16.69 4.36 -11.45
CA GLU A 62 -16.34 3.06 -12.04
C GLU A 62 -15.36 2.29 -11.15
N PRO A 63 -15.37 0.94 -11.19
CA PRO A 63 -14.37 0.13 -10.54
C PRO A 63 -12.95 0.44 -11.03
N VAL A 64 -12.01 0.45 -10.10
CA VAL A 64 -10.58 0.65 -10.43
C VAL A 64 -10.03 -0.61 -11.10
N MET A 65 -9.42 -0.45 -12.27
CA MET A 65 -8.93 -1.56 -13.10
C MET A 65 -7.40 -1.63 -13.19
N HIS A 66 -6.69 -0.58 -12.78
CA HIS A 66 -5.24 -0.43 -12.97
C HIS A 66 -4.39 -0.86 -11.76
N THR A 67 -5.00 -1.36 -10.70
CA THR A 67 -4.32 -1.76 -9.46
C THR A 67 -4.94 -3.04 -8.92
N GLN A 68 -4.11 -4.02 -8.57
CA GLN A 68 -4.52 -5.29 -7.97
C GLN A 68 -4.52 -5.22 -6.45
N ALA A 69 -3.49 -4.58 -5.86
CA ALA A 69 -3.37 -4.44 -4.42
C ALA A 69 -2.52 -3.22 -4.03
N VAL A 70 -2.84 -2.63 -2.88
CA VAL A 70 -1.98 -1.67 -2.19
C VAL A 70 -1.92 -2.02 -0.72
N THR A 71 -0.71 -2.19 -0.20
CA THR A 71 -0.44 -2.42 1.22
C THR A 71 0.27 -1.20 1.79
N VAL A 72 -0.21 -0.70 2.91
CA VAL A 72 0.38 0.42 3.66
C VAL A 72 0.76 -0.06 5.04
N LEU A 73 2.02 0.13 5.41
CA LEU A 73 2.54 -0.08 6.76
C LEU A 73 2.75 1.29 7.42
N VAL A 74 2.15 1.48 8.57
CA VAL A 74 2.27 2.70 9.38
C VAL A 74 3.04 2.39 10.65
N SER A 75 4.12 3.13 10.89
CA SER A 75 4.89 3.05 12.12
C SER A 75 4.05 3.46 13.33
N GLN A 76 4.49 3.07 14.52
CA GLN A 76 3.80 3.39 15.76
C GLN A 76 3.51 4.90 15.88
N ARG A 77 2.23 5.23 15.90
CA ARG A 77 1.70 6.57 16.14
C ARG A 77 0.20 6.53 16.48
N PRO A 78 -0.39 7.62 17.01
CA PRO A 78 -1.85 7.70 17.19
C PRO A 78 -2.58 7.39 15.88
N ALA A 79 -3.65 6.61 15.97
CA ALA A 79 -4.49 6.21 14.84
C ALA A 79 -3.78 5.41 13.72
N ALA A 80 -2.62 4.78 13.99
CA ALA A 80 -1.88 4.00 12.99
C ALA A 80 -2.76 2.97 12.28
N GLY A 81 -3.64 2.27 13.02
CA GLY A 81 -4.58 1.30 12.45
C GLY A 81 -5.55 1.94 11.46
N THR A 82 -6.18 3.04 11.84
CA THR A 82 -7.10 3.79 10.97
C THR A 82 -6.37 4.32 9.73
N LEU A 83 -5.17 4.88 9.93
CA LEU A 83 -4.41 5.44 8.81
C LEU A 83 -3.97 4.36 7.81
N SER A 84 -3.50 3.19 8.27
CA SER A 84 -3.08 2.12 7.37
C SER A 84 -4.23 1.64 6.47
N ASP A 85 -5.45 1.55 7.02
CA ASP A 85 -6.64 1.20 6.25
C ASP A 85 -7.10 2.36 5.35
N ALA A 86 -7.23 3.56 5.91
CA ALA A 86 -7.74 4.72 5.17
C ALA A 86 -6.81 5.12 4.01
N ALA A 87 -5.49 5.10 4.20
CA ALA A 87 -4.52 5.48 3.17
C ALA A 87 -4.45 4.48 2.01
N SER A 88 -4.66 3.19 2.26
CA SER A 88 -4.54 2.17 1.22
C SER A 88 -5.55 2.36 0.07
N LYS A 89 -6.74 2.90 0.33
CA LYS A 89 -7.80 3.08 -0.67
C LYS A 89 -7.51 4.18 -1.68
N PRO A 90 -7.21 5.43 -1.29
CA PRO A 90 -6.88 6.47 -2.25
C PRO A 90 -5.58 6.16 -3.03
N LEU A 91 -4.59 5.49 -2.42
CA LEU A 91 -3.40 5.05 -3.15
C LEU A 91 -3.74 3.98 -4.20
N PHE A 92 -4.69 3.08 -3.90
CA PHE A 92 -5.20 2.11 -4.88
C PHE A 92 -5.86 2.79 -6.07
N ILE A 93 -6.66 3.85 -5.81
CA ILE A 93 -7.38 4.62 -6.82
C ILE A 93 -6.44 5.53 -7.63
N ALA A 94 -5.34 6.01 -7.02
CA ALA A 94 -4.41 6.94 -7.66
C ALA A 94 -3.64 6.32 -8.84
N GLY A 95 -3.51 4.99 -8.89
CA GLY A 95 -2.73 4.34 -9.93
C GLY A 95 -1.27 4.79 -9.87
N ASP A 96 -0.70 5.18 -11.00
CA ASP A 96 0.71 5.57 -11.11
C ASP A 96 1.08 6.84 -10.33
N SER A 97 0.09 7.65 -9.94
CA SER A 97 0.29 8.84 -9.09
C SER A 97 0.29 8.51 -7.59
N TRP A 98 0.37 7.25 -7.21
CA TRP A 98 0.39 6.86 -5.81
C TRP A 98 1.55 7.45 -4.99
N PRO A 99 2.78 7.68 -5.56
CA PRO A 99 3.90 8.19 -4.77
C PRO A 99 3.67 9.60 -4.23
N GLU A 100 3.13 10.50 -5.07
CA GLU A 100 2.80 11.87 -4.69
C GLU A 100 1.69 11.90 -3.63
N LEU A 101 0.72 11.00 -3.75
CA LEU A 101 -0.37 10.91 -2.79
C LEU A 101 0.09 10.29 -1.46
N ALA A 102 1.02 9.34 -1.48
CA ALA A 102 1.59 8.74 -0.28
C ALA A 102 2.23 9.80 0.62
N ILE A 103 2.99 10.74 0.03
CA ILE A 103 3.59 11.86 0.76
C ILE A 103 2.52 12.77 1.36
N ARG A 104 1.48 13.12 0.60
CA ARG A 104 0.38 13.96 1.09
C ARG A 104 -0.36 13.32 2.26
N GLN A 105 -0.37 12.00 2.34
CA GLN A 105 -0.99 11.23 3.43
C GLN A 105 -0.02 10.88 4.55
N ASP A 106 1.22 11.35 4.48
CA ASP A 106 2.27 11.06 5.45
C ASP A 106 2.46 9.55 5.67
N VAL A 107 2.52 8.79 4.56
CA VAL A 107 2.86 7.37 4.56
C VAL A 107 4.03 7.10 3.63
N ASP A 108 5.03 6.38 4.12
CA ASP A 108 6.30 6.15 3.44
C ASP A 108 6.67 4.66 3.31
N GLN A 109 5.79 3.78 3.75
CA GLN A 109 5.95 2.34 3.64
C GLN A 109 4.77 1.75 2.86
N VAL A 110 4.91 1.71 1.55
CA VAL A 110 3.86 1.30 0.60
C VAL A 110 4.37 0.22 -0.34
N LEU A 111 3.54 -0.78 -0.62
CA LEU A 111 3.68 -1.73 -1.70
C LEU A 111 2.44 -1.66 -2.57
N ARG A 112 2.59 -1.46 -3.87
CA ARG A 112 1.51 -1.52 -4.86
C ARG A 112 1.79 -2.63 -5.87
N ILE A 113 0.74 -3.30 -6.31
CA ILE A 113 0.76 -4.24 -7.42
C ILE A 113 -0.18 -3.67 -8.48
N ASP A 114 0.36 -3.37 -9.67
CA ASP A 114 -0.42 -2.85 -10.79
C ASP A 114 -1.27 -3.92 -11.49
N ALA A 115 -2.03 -3.54 -12.52
CA ALA A 115 -2.88 -4.46 -13.27
C ALA A 115 -2.09 -5.56 -14.01
N GLN A 116 -0.84 -5.32 -14.37
CA GLN A 116 0.05 -6.26 -15.03
C GLN A 116 0.79 -7.17 -14.05
N GLY A 117 0.64 -6.93 -12.73
CA GLY A 117 1.32 -7.68 -11.69
C GLY A 117 2.71 -7.15 -11.36
N ASN A 118 3.11 -5.99 -11.88
CA ASN A 118 4.38 -5.36 -11.48
C ASN A 118 4.27 -4.89 -10.03
N ILE A 119 5.34 -5.13 -9.28
CA ILE A 119 5.42 -4.78 -7.87
C ILE A 119 6.24 -3.51 -7.70
N GLU A 120 5.62 -2.49 -7.14
CA GLU A 120 6.23 -1.23 -6.76
C GLU A 120 6.29 -1.14 -5.24
N VAL A 121 7.44 -0.80 -4.70
CA VAL A 121 7.60 -0.75 -3.24
C VAL A 121 8.53 0.40 -2.85
N THR A 122 8.18 1.10 -1.76
CA THR A 122 9.09 2.10 -1.19
C THR A 122 10.32 1.44 -0.58
N PRO A 123 11.52 2.06 -0.64
CA PRO A 123 12.76 1.48 -0.11
C PRO A 123 12.65 1.09 1.38
N ARG A 124 11.96 1.91 2.17
CA ARG A 124 11.76 1.64 3.60
C ARG A 124 10.94 0.37 3.86
N LEU A 125 9.87 0.15 3.12
CA LEU A 125 9.11 -1.10 3.23
C LEU A 125 9.90 -2.26 2.63
N ARG A 126 10.57 -2.06 1.50
CA ARG A 126 11.36 -3.10 0.81
C ARG A 126 12.37 -3.76 1.73
N SER A 127 13.08 -2.99 2.55
CA SER A 127 14.09 -3.50 3.49
C SER A 127 13.52 -4.41 4.58
N ARG A 128 12.21 -4.39 4.79
CA ARG A 128 11.49 -5.18 5.80
C ARG A 128 10.82 -6.42 5.26
N LEU A 129 10.66 -6.51 3.92
CA LEU A 129 9.94 -7.59 3.27
C LEU A 129 10.84 -8.80 3.01
N GLN A 130 10.31 -9.97 3.34
CA GLN A 130 10.84 -11.25 2.94
C GLN A 130 9.88 -11.86 1.91
N PHE A 131 10.24 -11.78 0.63
CA PHE A 131 9.45 -12.37 -0.45
C PHE A 131 9.48 -13.90 -0.39
N THR A 132 8.34 -14.53 -0.64
CA THR A 132 8.21 -16.01 -0.67
C THR A 132 9.02 -16.61 -1.82
N SER A 133 9.06 -15.91 -2.95
CA SER A 133 9.91 -16.19 -4.10
C SER A 133 10.48 -14.88 -4.64
N LYS A 134 11.62 -14.95 -5.35
CA LYS A 134 12.17 -13.74 -5.98
C LYS A 134 11.20 -13.23 -7.05
N PRO A 135 10.65 -12.02 -6.91
CA PRO A 135 9.79 -11.46 -7.96
C PRO A 135 10.61 -11.00 -9.15
N ASP A 136 10.12 -11.28 -10.37
CA ASP A 136 10.81 -10.91 -11.61
C ASP A 136 10.62 -9.43 -11.97
N ASN A 137 9.54 -8.81 -11.46
CA ASN A 137 9.06 -7.48 -11.85
C ASN A 137 8.90 -6.57 -10.63
N LEU A 138 9.91 -6.53 -9.76
CA LEU A 138 9.98 -5.66 -8.59
C LEU A 138 10.73 -4.37 -8.91
N ARG A 139 10.12 -3.22 -8.62
CA ARG A 139 10.72 -1.90 -8.70
C ARG A 139 10.66 -1.19 -7.35
N GLU A 140 11.78 -0.66 -6.90
CA GLU A 140 11.79 0.29 -5.79
C GLU A 140 11.43 1.68 -6.29
N VAL A 141 10.50 2.33 -5.60
CA VAL A 141 9.99 3.67 -5.93
C VAL A 141 10.30 4.61 -4.78
N ALA A 142 11.25 5.51 -5.00
CA ALA A 142 11.51 6.59 -4.06
C ALA A 142 10.35 7.59 -4.08
N LEU A 143 9.89 7.98 -2.89
CA LEU A 143 8.87 9.02 -2.81
C LEU A 143 9.47 10.39 -3.14
N PRO A 144 8.76 11.26 -3.87
CA PRO A 144 9.24 12.61 -4.16
C PRO A 144 9.38 13.43 -2.86
N ALA A 145 10.31 14.37 -2.84
CA ALA A 145 10.42 15.30 -1.72
C ALA A 145 9.18 16.21 -1.67
N LEU A 146 8.67 16.50 -0.45
CA LEU A 146 7.65 17.54 -0.29
C LEU A 146 8.20 18.84 -0.83
N GLN A 147 7.60 19.35 -1.90
CA GLN A 147 7.85 20.74 -2.30
C GLN A 147 7.27 21.64 -1.22
N GLN A 148 8.13 22.32 -0.47
CA GLN A 148 7.69 23.38 0.42
C GLN A 148 6.97 24.44 -0.45
N PRO A 149 5.79 24.91 -0.03
CA PRO A 149 5.17 26.04 -0.73
C PRO A 149 6.17 27.18 -0.74
N ALA A 150 6.42 27.75 -1.94
CA ALA A 150 7.28 28.91 -2.07
C ALA A 150 6.83 29.95 -1.05
N SER A 151 7.71 30.35 -0.16
CA SER A 151 7.45 31.43 0.78
C SER A 151 7.15 32.67 -0.06
N SER A 152 5.89 33.09 -0.09
CA SER A 152 5.51 34.38 -0.65
C SER A 152 6.23 35.42 0.20
N SER A 153 7.33 35.94 -0.33
CA SER A 153 7.95 37.15 0.21
C SER A 153 7.00 38.30 -0.11
N GLU A 154 6.12 38.61 0.83
CA GLU A 154 5.43 39.89 0.85
C GLU A 154 6.48 40.95 1.06
N SER A 155 6.86 41.62 -0.05
CA SER A 155 7.54 42.89 -0.02
C SER A 155 6.52 43.96 0.40
N ARG A 156 6.76 44.53 1.54
CA ARG A 156 6.13 45.79 1.94
C ARG A 156 6.83 46.96 1.24
#